data_6411f10971224a59b929b0ee55760ec3
#
_entry.id   6411f10971224a59b929b0ee55760ec3
#
_cell.length_a   1.000
_cell.length_b   1.000
_cell.length_c   1.000
_cell.angle_alpha   90.00
_cell.angle_beta   90.00
_cell.angle_gamma   90.00
#
_symmetry.space_group_name_H-M   'P 1'
#
loop_
_entity.id
_entity.type
_entity.pdbx_description
1 polymer ?
#
loop_
_entity_poly.entity_id
_entity_poly.type
_entity_poly.pdbx_seq_one_letter_code
_entity_poly.pdbx_strand_id
1 'polypeptide(L)'
;MRANGALILGTAIVASLAVATSHAADEPPTGPREANAPATQPPASTVPVTPKDAAPPPSVTIIGASEAHGVLGRDVRSAAGEDMGRIVDVIVDRTGHVRAAAIDFGGFLGVGSRKIVVEWNALRFGKIANKKDSITLELTKAQVAAAPEYKEDTPIVVLGASGSLQPLQAIQ
;
A
#
# COMPACT_ATOMS: atom_id res chain seq x y z
N MET A 1 37.98 -18.70 35.71
CA MET A 1 37.42 -19.92 36.37
C MET A 1 35.97 -20.10 35.90
N ARG A 2 35.70 -21.28 35.31
CA ARG A 2 34.40 -21.95 35.01
C ARG A 2 33.46 -21.19 34.03
N ALA A 3 33.29 -21.48 32.76
CA ALA A 3 32.94 -22.73 32.04
C ALA A 3 31.63 -23.39 32.54
N ASN A 4 30.61 -23.28 31.67
CA ASN A 4 29.53 -24.26 31.44
C ASN A 4 28.71 -23.67 30.29
N GLY A 5 28.45 -24.20 29.12
CA GLY A 5 28.48 -25.57 28.61
C GLY A 5 27.09 -26.20 28.72
N ALA A 6 26.20 -25.97 27.68
CA ALA A 6 25.13 -26.88 27.42
C ALA A 6 24.73 -26.81 25.92
N LEU A 7 25.18 -27.82 25.23
CA LEU A 7 24.85 -28.29 23.90
C LEU A 7 23.55 -29.11 24.03
N ILE A 8 22.49 -28.80 23.31
CA ILE A 8 21.35 -29.70 23.11
C ILE A 8 21.15 -29.91 21.62
N LEU A 9 21.53 -31.08 21.21
CA LEU A 9 21.21 -31.76 19.94
C LEU A 9 19.81 -32.38 20.07
N GLY A 10 18.99 -32.30 19.06
CA GLY A 10 17.67 -32.96 19.00
C GLY A 10 17.07 -32.85 17.62
N THR A 11 17.45 -33.68 16.72
CA THR A 11 16.80 -34.82 16.06
C THR A 11 15.69 -34.44 15.07
N ALA A 12 15.97 -34.79 13.80
CA ALA A 12 15.13 -34.82 12.63
C ALA A 12 13.94 -35.76 12.75
N ILE A 13 12.81 -35.40 12.16
CA ILE A 13 11.81 -36.35 11.68
C ILE A 13 11.37 -35.95 10.28
N VAL A 14 11.72 -36.81 9.34
CA VAL A 14 11.27 -36.90 7.96
C VAL A 14 9.94 -37.66 7.96
N ALA A 15 8.93 -37.13 7.32
CA ALA A 15 7.77 -37.93 6.90
C ALA A 15 7.34 -37.51 5.50
N SER A 16 7.73 -38.32 4.54
CA SER A 16 7.22 -38.37 3.18
C SER A 16 5.82 -39.00 3.17
N LEU A 17 4.89 -38.42 2.45
CA LEU A 17 3.74 -39.18 1.93
C LEU A 17 3.39 -38.69 0.52
N ALA A 18 3.77 -39.49 -0.47
CA ALA A 18 3.33 -39.42 -1.84
C ALA A 18 2.00 -40.19 -1.97
N VAL A 19 1.00 -39.57 -2.59
CA VAL A 19 -0.13 -40.31 -3.15
C VAL A 19 -0.34 -39.83 -4.58
N ALA A 20 0.01 -40.71 -5.50
CA ALA A 20 -0.34 -40.66 -6.90
C ALA A 20 -1.70 -41.37 -7.07
N THR A 21 -2.66 -40.74 -7.73
CA THR A 21 -3.77 -41.43 -8.36
C THR A 21 -3.97 -40.91 -9.78
N SER A 22 -3.53 -41.75 -10.72
CA SER A 22 -3.88 -41.76 -12.11
C SER A 22 -5.35 -42.08 -12.27
N HIS A 23 -6.09 -41.36 -13.14
CA HIS A 23 -7.28 -41.95 -13.80
C HIS A 23 -7.28 -41.64 -15.27
N ALA A 24 -7.52 -42.73 -15.95
CA ALA A 24 -7.42 -43.05 -17.34
C ALA A 24 -8.39 -42.27 -18.23
N ALA A 25 -7.96 -42.24 -19.48
CA ALA A 25 -8.70 -41.90 -20.67
C ALA A 25 -10.01 -42.66 -20.82
N ASP A 26 -11.00 -42.02 -21.40
CA ASP A 26 -12.04 -42.72 -22.16
C ASP A 26 -12.31 -41.96 -23.46
N GLU A 27 -12.22 -42.69 -24.54
CA GLU A 27 -12.29 -42.29 -25.94
C GLU A 27 -13.73 -42.46 -26.47
N PRO A 28 -14.10 -41.86 -27.61
CA PRO A 28 -15.46 -41.60 -28.04
C PRO A 28 -16.07 -42.72 -28.87
N PRO A 29 -17.38 -42.81 -29.00
CA PRO A 29 -17.99 -43.59 -30.07
C PRO A 29 -18.31 -42.71 -31.28
N THR A 30 -17.70 -43.06 -32.37
CA THR A 30 -18.08 -42.80 -33.75
C THR A 30 -19.46 -43.38 -34.07
N GLY A 31 -20.28 -42.57 -34.73
CA GLY A 31 -21.47 -43.03 -35.42
C GLY A 31 -22.01 -41.98 -36.40
N PRO A 32 -22.16 -42.30 -37.68
CA PRO A 32 -22.57 -41.36 -38.70
C PRO A 32 -24.09 -41.38 -38.89
N ARG A 33 -24.67 -40.24 -39.18
CA ARG A 33 -25.93 -40.05 -39.92
C ARG A 33 -26.42 -38.62 -39.75
N GLU A 34 -26.95 -37.96 -40.66
CA GLU A 34 -27.51 -38.08 -41.98
C GLU A 34 -27.81 -36.66 -42.48
N ALA A 35 -27.64 -36.49 -43.74
CA ALA A 35 -27.97 -35.24 -44.43
C ALA A 35 -29.43 -34.86 -44.23
N ASN A 36 -29.69 -33.63 -43.90
CA ASN A 36 -30.96 -33.01 -44.24
C ASN A 36 -30.73 -31.63 -44.88
N ALA A 37 -31.30 -31.48 -46.04
CA ALA A 37 -31.11 -30.44 -47.01
C ALA A 37 -31.87 -29.14 -46.61
N PRO A 38 -31.72 -28.06 -47.36
CA PRO A 38 -31.66 -26.66 -46.89
C PRO A 38 -33.00 -26.06 -46.65
N ALA A 39 -33.22 -25.50 -45.49
CA ALA A 39 -34.28 -24.49 -45.29
C ALA A 39 -33.72 -23.13 -45.66
N THR A 40 -34.21 -22.62 -46.77
CA THR A 40 -34.03 -21.24 -47.23
C THR A 40 -34.52 -20.28 -46.16
N GLN A 41 -33.62 -19.66 -45.42
CA GLN A 41 -33.93 -18.50 -44.59
C GLN A 41 -33.92 -17.26 -45.48
N PRO A 42 -34.90 -16.38 -45.34
CA PRO A 42 -34.85 -15.07 -45.99
C PRO A 42 -33.70 -14.23 -45.46
N PRO A 43 -33.10 -13.34 -46.24
CA PRO A 43 -31.99 -12.51 -45.78
C PRO A 43 -32.51 -11.60 -44.67
N ALA A 44 -31.95 -11.84 -43.47
CA ALA A 44 -32.08 -10.93 -42.35
C ALA A 44 -31.48 -9.59 -42.79
N SER A 45 -32.31 -8.58 -42.89
CA SER A 45 -31.89 -7.19 -43.07
C SER A 45 -30.94 -6.83 -41.94
N THR A 46 -29.67 -6.78 -42.24
CA THR A 46 -28.68 -6.18 -41.39
C THR A 46 -28.96 -4.68 -41.33
N VAL A 47 -29.71 -4.27 -40.30
CA VAL A 47 -29.76 -2.86 -39.89
C VAL A 47 -28.33 -2.49 -39.50
N PRO A 48 -27.71 -1.44 -40.07
CA PRO A 48 -26.43 -0.97 -39.59
C PRO A 48 -26.65 -0.46 -38.18
N VAL A 49 -26.25 -1.21 -37.18
CA VAL A 49 -26.07 -0.70 -35.82
C VAL A 49 -24.91 0.29 -35.86
N THR A 50 -25.23 1.52 -36.00
CA THR A 50 -24.34 2.63 -35.75
C THR A 50 -23.79 2.40 -34.33
N PRO A 51 -22.45 2.34 -34.12
CA PRO A 51 -21.90 2.26 -32.77
C PRO A 51 -22.19 3.60 -32.07
N LYS A 52 -23.35 3.67 -31.43
CA LYS A 52 -23.70 4.80 -30.60
C LYS A 52 -23.03 4.56 -29.24
N ASP A 53 -22.14 5.48 -28.86
CA ASP A 53 -21.57 5.64 -27.55
C ASP A 53 -20.59 4.55 -27.10
N ALA A 54 -19.52 4.34 -27.85
CA ALA A 54 -18.28 3.94 -27.20
C ALA A 54 -17.82 5.11 -26.32
N ALA A 55 -17.82 4.93 -24.99
CA ALA A 55 -17.25 5.91 -24.09
C ALA A 55 -15.83 6.27 -24.57
N PRO A 56 -15.43 7.55 -24.55
CA PRO A 56 -14.07 7.91 -24.96
C PRO A 56 -13.08 7.09 -24.13
N PRO A 57 -11.96 6.65 -24.73
CA PRO A 57 -10.97 5.88 -24.00
C PRO A 57 -10.48 6.71 -22.81
N PRO A 58 -10.19 6.07 -21.66
CA PRO A 58 -9.67 6.79 -20.50
C PRO A 58 -8.36 7.48 -20.89
N SER A 59 -8.21 8.75 -20.43
CA SER A 59 -6.95 9.45 -20.60
C SER A 59 -5.86 8.80 -19.71
N VAL A 60 -4.67 8.59 -20.26
CA VAL A 60 -3.53 8.06 -19.55
C VAL A 60 -2.49 9.16 -19.44
N THR A 61 -2.10 9.49 -18.20
CA THR A 61 -0.98 10.39 -17.92
C THR A 61 0.20 9.57 -17.43
N ILE A 62 1.35 9.73 -18.05
CA ILE A 62 2.59 9.07 -17.64
C ILE A 62 3.38 10.07 -16.80
N ILE A 63 3.65 9.69 -15.55
CA ILE A 63 4.53 10.45 -14.65
C ILE A 63 5.88 9.75 -14.60
N GLY A 64 6.96 10.48 -14.85
CA GLY A 64 8.30 9.94 -14.82
C GLY A 64 8.66 9.38 -13.43
N ALA A 65 9.45 8.32 -13.39
CA ALA A 65 9.83 7.65 -12.15
C ALA A 65 10.60 8.55 -11.16
N SER A 66 11.20 9.64 -11.64
CA SER A 66 11.87 10.65 -10.82
C SER A 66 10.99 11.83 -10.40
N GLU A 67 9.78 11.95 -10.98
CA GLU A 67 8.90 13.09 -10.77
C GLU A 67 7.91 12.87 -9.63
N ALA A 68 7.56 11.61 -9.34
CA ALA A 68 6.66 11.28 -8.26
C ALA A 68 7.03 9.96 -7.58
N HIS A 69 6.84 9.92 -6.27
CA HIS A 69 7.11 8.75 -5.45
C HIS A 69 5.99 8.51 -4.44
N GLY A 70 5.65 7.23 -4.22
CA GLY A 70 4.79 6.86 -3.11
C GLY A 70 5.47 7.17 -1.77
N VAL A 71 4.71 7.64 -0.80
CA VAL A 71 5.21 8.04 0.53
C VAL A 71 4.84 7.05 1.63
N LEU A 72 3.77 6.31 1.48
CA LEU A 72 3.34 5.32 2.48
C LEU A 72 4.37 4.21 2.66
N GLY A 73 4.62 3.84 3.91
CA GLY A 73 5.60 2.83 4.28
C GLY A 73 7.06 3.28 4.19
N ARG A 74 7.33 4.57 3.87
CA ARG A 74 8.69 5.10 3.87
C ARG A 74 9.16 5.41 5.27
N ASP A 75 10.44 5.13 5.50
CA ASP A 75 11.11 5.49 6.74
C ASP A 75 11.27 7.00 6.84
N VAL A 76 11.09 7.50 8.05
CA VAL A 76 11.26 8.92 8.42
C VAL A 76 12.46 9.04 9.35
N ARG A 77 13.31 10.04 9.08
CA ARG A 77 14.48 10.34 9.92
C ARG A 77 14.45 11.79 10.35
N SER A 78 14.98 12.07 11.53
CA SER A 78 15.22 13.45 11.96
C SER A 78 16.30 14.11 11.12
N ALA A 79 16.45 15.43 11.23
CA ALA A 79 17.57 16.14 10.63
C ALA A 79 18.95 15.65 11.10
N ALA A 80 19.04 15.06 12.30
CA ALA A 80 20.23 14.39 12.83
C ALA A 80 20.43 12.96 12.31
N GLY A 81 19.53 12.45 11.45
CA GLY A 81 19.60 11.10 10.90
C GLY A 81 19.05 10.01 11.82
N GLU A 82 18.44 10.38 12.96
CA GLU A 82 17.82 9.42 13.87
C GLU A 82 16.57 8.81 13.25
N ASP A 83 16.33 7.54 13.53
CA ASP A 83 15.10 6.87 13.14
C ASP A 83 13.90 7.47 13.89
N MET A 84 12.92 7.93 13.11
CA MET A 84 11.70 8.55 13.60
C MET A 84 10.46 7.70 13.26
N GLY A 85 10.66 6.51 12.70
CA GLY A 85 9.57 5.61 12.35
C GLY A 85 9.19 5.65 10.87
N ARG A 86 7.90 5.50 10.56
CA ARG A 86 7.42 5.27 9.20
C ARG A 86 6.09 5.98 8.93
N ILE A 87 5.93 6.53 7.72
CA ILE A 87 4.63 7.07 7.29
C ILE A 87 3.64 5.92 7.10
N VAL A 88 2.54 5.99 7.83
CA VAL A 88 1.46 4.97 7.77
C VAL A 88 0.20 5.49 7.13
N ASP A 89 0.00 6.82 7.12
CA ASP A 89 -1.18 7.44 6.50
C ASP A 89 -0.90 8.86 6.04
N VAL A 90 -1.75 9.39 5.15
CA VAL A 90 -1.71 10.77 4.66
C VAL A 90 -3.08 11.41 4.87
N ILE A 91 -3.09 12.52 5.59
CA ILE A 91 -4.31 13.26 5.92
C ILE A 91 -4.57 14.29 4.83
N VAL A 92 -5.73 14.19 4.21
CA VAL A 92 -6.20 15.13 3.19
C VAL A 92 -7.43 15.88 3.70
N ASP A 93 -7.61 17.11 3.25
CA ASP A 93 -8.81 17.87 3.51
C ASP A 93 -9.96 17.47 2.55
N ARG A 94 -11.13 18.07 2.75
CA ARG A 94 -12.32 17.78 1.91
C ARG A 94 -12.16 18.15 0.43
N THR A 95 -11.19 18.98 0.11
CA THR A 95 -10.86 19.38 -1.27
C THR A 95 -9.79 18.50 -1.90
N GLY A 96 -9.28 17.49 -1.14
CA GLY A 96 -8.27 16.55 -1.61
C GLY A 96 -6.83 17.05 -1.45
N HIS A 97 -6.60 18.19 -0.81
CA HIS A 97 -5.24 18.67 -0.56
C HIS A 97 -4.60 17.92 0.62
N VAL A 98 -3.35 17.53 0.44
CA VAL A 98 -2.55 16.92 1.49
C VAL A 98 -2.23 17.95 2.57
N ARG A 99 -2.60 17.65 3.82
CA ARG A 99 -2.41 18.53 4.99
C ARG A 99 -1.35 18.03 5.92
N ALA A 100 -1.28 16.73 6.14
CA ALA A 100 -0.41 16.13 7.14
C ALA A 100 -0.10 14.68 6.80
N ALA A 101 0.85 14.09 7.51
CA ALA A 101 1.11 12.66 7.49
C ALA A 101 1.02 12.07 8.90
N ALA A 102 0.44 10.89 9.03
CA ALA A 102 0.51 10.10 10.24
C ALA A 102 1.77 9.23 10.18
N ILE A 103 2.60 9.35 11.20
CA ILE A 103 3.85 8.61 11.35
C ILE A 103 3.71 7.66 12.53
N ASP A 104 4.01 6.40 12.31
CA ASP A 104 4.17 5.42 13.36
C ASP A 104 5.61 5.49 13.89
N PHE A 105 5.73 6.00 15.07
CA PHE A 105 7.04 6.22 15.72
C PHE A 105 7.54 4.97 16.45
N GLY A 106 7.09 3.77 16.18
CA GLY A 106 7.61 2.54 16.76
C GLY A 106 7.95 2.63 18.26
N GLY A 107 8.55 1.60 18.81
CA GLY A 107 8.86 1.53 20.24
C GLY A 107 9.93 2.49 20.79
N PHE A 108 10.46 3.46 20.02
CA PHE A 108 11.53 4.35 20.50
C PHE A 108 11.07 5.34 21.59
N LEU A 109 9.77 5.57 21.71
CA LEU A 109 9.19 6.39 22.78
C LEU A 109 8.92 5.59 24.09
N GLY A 110 9.36 4.34 24.15
CA GLY A 110 9.30 3.50 25.36
C GLY A 110 7.98 2.78 25.63
N VAL A 111 6.98 3.00 24.83
CA VAL A 111 5.65 2.35 24.92
C VAL A 111 5.15 2.04 23.53
N GLY A 112 5.27 0.81 23.08
CA GLY A 112 4.64 0.32 21.85
C GLY A 112 4.71 1.22 20.63
N SER A 113 3.93 0.91 19.61
CA SER A 113 3.74 1.75 18.42
C SER A 113 2.84 2.93 18.76
N ARG A 114 3.25 4.15 18.41
CA ARG A 114 2.52 5.37 18.65
C ARG A 114 2.41 6.18 17.36
N LYS A 115 1.20 6.48 16.95
CA LYS A 115 0.93 7.28 15.75
C LYS A 115 0.80 8.76 16.13
N ILE A 116 1.50 9.62 15.44
CA ILE A 116 1.44 11.09 15.62
C ILE A 116 1.29 11.72 14.25
N VAL A 117 0.43 12.74 14.16
CA VAL A 117 0.22 13.47 12.91
C VAL A 117 1.13 14.69 12.88
N VAL A 118 1.92 14.79 11.81
CA VAL A 118 2.82 15.91 11.55
C VAL A 118 2.38 16.68 10.32
N GLU A 119 2.56 17.99 10.33
CA GLU A 119 2.26 18.85 9.19
C GLU A 119 3.08 18.43 7.97
N TRP A 120 2.46 18.42 6.78
CA TRP A 120 3.12 18.03 5.54
C TRP A 120 4.38 18.84 5.27
N ASN A 121 4.36 20.14 5.60
CA ASN A 121 5.48 21.05 5.43
C ASN A 121 6.65 20.79 6.39
N ALA A 122 6.46 19.99 7.43
CA ALA A 122 7.55 19.54 8.30
C ALA A 122 8.38 18.39 7.69
N LEU A 123 7.92 17.85 6.57
CA LEU A 123 8.57 16.76 5.85
C LEU A 123 9.37 17.28 4.66
N ARG A 124 10.60 16.79 4.50
CA ARG A 124 11.49 17.12 3.38
C ARG A 124 11.70 15.90 2.50
N PHE A 125 11.36 16.06 1.22
CA PHE A 125 11.36 15.00 0.21
C PHE A 125 12.57 15.08 -0.73
N GLY A 126 13.40 16.11 -0.64
CA GLY A 126 14.42 16.44 -1.63
C GLY A 126 15.56 15.45 -1.83
N LYS A 127 15.60 14.36 -1.07
CA LYS A 127 16.61 13.29 -1.21
C LYS A 127 16.01 11.95 -1.64
N ILE A 128 14.78 11.97 -2.11
CA ILE A 128 14.09 10.74 -2.50
C ILE A 128 14.35 10.48 -3.99
N ALA A 129 15.24 9.55 -4.28
CA ALA A 129 15.47 9.03 -5.62
C ALA A 129 15.02 7.57 -5.75
N ASN A 130 15.04 6.82 -4.64
CA ASN A 130 14.73 5.40 -4.59
C ASN A 130 13.71 5.06 -3.50
N LYS A 131 13.12 3.88 -3.59
CA LYS A 131 12.16 3.38 -2.59
C LYS A 131 12.77 3.25 -1.18
N LYS A 132 14.08 3.09 -1.07
CA LYS A 132 14.81 2.94 0.21
C LYS A 132 15.20 4.27 0.85
N ASP A 133 15.06 5.39 0.13
CA ASP A 133 15.44 6.69 0.65
C ASP A 133 14.41 7.14 1.70
N SER A 134 14.89 7.68 2.80
CA SER A 134 14.08 8.17 3.90
C SER A 134 13.64 9.62 3.69
N ILE A 135 12.49 9.95 4.24
CA ILE A 135 11.98 11.32 4.32
C ILE A 135 12.57 11.97 5.56
N THR A 136 13.00 13.22 5.47
CA THR A 136 13.52 13.95 6.64
C THR A 136 12.40 14.72 7.32
N LEU A 137 12.26 14.54 8.63
CA LEU A 137 11.35 15.30 9.49
C LEU A 137 12.14 16.41 10.20
N GLU A 138 11.66 17.64 10.13
CA GLU A 138 12.29 18.82 10.77
C GLU A 138 11.99 18.94 12.28
N LEU A 139 11.45 17.90 12.87
CA LEU A 139 11.13 17.85 14.30
C LEU A 139 12.10 16.95 15.05
N THR A 140 12.34 17.29 16.31
CA THR A 140 13.15 16.46 17.22
C THR A 140 12.30 15.39 17.90
N LYS A 141 12.96 14.34 18.39
CA LYS A 141 12.29 13.31 19.20
C LYS A 141 11.54 13.88 20.41
N ALA A 142 12.10 14.89 21.06
CA ALA A 142 11.46 15.52 22.22
C ALA A 142 10.15 16.24 21.84
N GLN A 143 10.15 16.94 20.70
CA GLN A 143 8.92 17.60 20.20
C GLN A 143 7.84 16.57 19.85
N VAL A 144 8.23 15.49 19.19
CA VAL A 144 7.31 14.40 18.83
C VAL A 144 6.79 13.68 20.07
N ALA A 145 7.65 13.44 21.08
CA ALA A 145 7.24 12.79 22.32
C ALA A 145 6.18 13.57 23.11
N ALA A 146 6.21 14.90 22.99
CA ALA A 146 5.23 15.80 23.65
C ALA A 146 3.88 15.88 22.92
N ALA A 147 3.80 15.41 21.67
CA ALA A 147 2.57 15.46 20.88
C ALA A 147 1.54 14.41 21.35
N PRO A 148 0.24 14.69 21.23
CA PRO A 148 -0.80 13.71 21.51
C PRO A 148 -0.78 12.60 20.46
N GLU A 149 -1.16 11.39 20.89
CA GLU A 149 -1.33 10.27 19.97
C GLU A 149 -2.54 10.48 19.05
N TYR A 150 -2.36 10.17 17.78
CA TYR A 150 -3.46 10.15 16.80
C TYR A 150 -4.37 8.96 17.04
N LYS A 151 -5.67 9.24 17.13
CA LYS A 151 -6.75 8.24 17.18
C LYS A 151 -7.75 8.59 16.11
N GLU A 152 -8.21 7.58 15.41
CA GLU A 152 -9.34 7.72 14.48
C GLU A 152 -10.59 8.19 15.23
N ASP A 153 -11.50 8.85 14.53
CA ASP A 153 -12.77 9.38 15.08
C ASP A 153 -12.64 10.46 16.18
N THR A 154 -11.45 11.02 16.33
CA THR A 154 -11.21 12.18 17.21
C THR A 154 -10.70 13.37 16.41
N PRO A 155 -10.84 14.61 16.92
CA PRO A 155 -10.22 15.77 16.28
C PRO A 155 -8.71 15.55 16.07
N ILE A 156 -8.25 15.77 14.84
CA ILE A 156 -6.85 15.56 14.48
C ILE A 156 -6.02 16.74 14.99
N VAL A 157 -5.03 16.44 15.84
CA VAL A 157 -4.04 17.41 16.29
C VAL A 157 -2.79 17.23 15.44
N VAL A 158 -2.37 18.30 14.76
CA VAL A 158 -1.22 18.28 13.85
C VAL A 158 -0.05 19.00 14.50
N LEU A 159 1.09 18.31 14.56
CA LEU A 159 2.34 18.90 15.03
C LEU A 159 2.99 19.69 13.88
N GLY A 160 3.07 20.99 14.01
CA GLY A 160 3.60 21.89 12.98
C GLY A 160 5.13 21.87 12.87
N ALA A 161 5.65 22.41 11.76
CA ALA A 161 7.08 22.50 11.49
C ALA A 161 7.88 23.26 12.55
N SER A 162 7.25 24.19 13.26
CA SER A 162 7.83 24.90 14.39
C SER A 162 7.77 24.15 15.72
N GLY A 163 7.27 22.92 15.72
CA GLY A 163 7.03 22.12 16.93
C GLY A 163 5.80 22.55 17.73
N SER A 164 4.97 23.43 17.20
CA SER A 164 3.71 23.85 17.81
C SER A 164 2.56 22.91 17.37
N LEU A 165 1.66 22.65 18.31
CA LEU A 165 0.45 21.86 18.03
C LEU A 165 -0.61 22.76 17.37
N GLN A 166 -1.10 22.35 16.22
CA GLN A 166 -2.19 23.06 15.53
C GLN A 166 -3.35 22.12 15.30
N PRO A 167 -4.59 22.50 15.66
CA PRO A 167 -5.76 21.75 15.24
C PRO A 167 -5.95 21.90 13.74
N LEU A 168 -6.25 20.82 13.04
CA LEU A 168 -6.75 20.89 11.66
C LEU A 168 -8.11 21.58 11.69
N GLN A 169 -8.14 22.84 11.28
CA GLN A 169 -9.39 23.57 11.17
C GLN A 169 -10.23 22.93 10.07
N ALA A 170 -11.42 22.51 10.42
CA ALA A 170 -12.41 22.13 9.44
C ALA A 170 -12.71 23.38 8.61
N ILE A 171 -12.41 23.34 7.32
CA ILE A 171 -12.84 24.37 6.38
C ILE A 171 -14.37 24.26 6.32
N GLN A 172 -15.06 25.27 6.81
CA GLN A 172 -16.52 25.39 6.77
C GLN A 172 -16.99 25.63 5.35
#